data_4d1a3f196c532bd1f5cc96002cd5a317
#
_entry.id   4d1a3f196c532bd1f5cc96002cd5a317
#
_cell.length_a   1.000
_cell.length_b   1.000
_cell.length_c   1.000
_cell.angle_alpha   90.00
_cell.angle_beta   90.00
_cell.angle_gamma   90.00
#
_symmetry.space_group_name_H-M   'P 1'
#
loop_
_entity.id
_entity.type
_entity.pdbx_description
1 polymer ?
#
loop_
_entity_poly.entity_id
_entity_poly.type
_entity_poly.pdbx_seq_one_letter_code
_entity_poly.pdbx_strand_id
1 'polypeptide(L)'
;TYANGVAVTYSYDLLDRLVEKSYHETGKPDFTIRYTYNAESQLARLRYEEDGETVGSYAFEYDSLGRLIRSTAMDENGSVTQRTEHLYDAFNRLSGQSWTLGAQTYSERYAYSDGEKGDGSLTSMTAATGDSLSFGYDALKRLNRVTAKSGSSIILNTAYAYRDVSWNRGSAQVEFRNVRLGSDSG
;
A
#
# COMPACT_ATOMS: atom_id res chain seq x y z
N THR A 1 -19.67 -18.17 19.90
CA THR A 1 -20.72 -18.09 18.86
C THR A 1 -21.23 -16.65 18.80
N TYR A 2 -21.35 -16.08 17.62
CA TYR A 2 -21.95 -14.76 17.42
C TYR A 2 -23.47 -14.83 17.45
N ALA A 3 -24.15 -13.69 17.66
CA ALA A 3 -25.62 -13.62 17.76
C ALA A 3 -26.35 -14.12 16.48
N ASN A 4 -25.66 -14.20 15.35
CA ASN A 4 -26.16 -14.73 14.07
C ASN A 4 -25.95 -16.25 13.89
N GLY A 5 -25.53 -16.99 14.93
CA GLY A 5 -25.32 -18.44 14.85
C GLY A 5 -23.97 -18.88 14.28
N VAL A 6 -23.09 -17.96 13.91
CA VAL A 6 -21.74 -18.30 13.44
C VAL A 6 -20.83 -18.60 14.63
N ALA A 7 -20.18 -19.76 14.62
CA ALA A 7 -19.10 -20.10 15.55
C ALA A 7 -17.75 -19.81 14.87
N VAL A 8 -16.84 -19.19 15.59
CA VAL A 8 -15.45 -18.96 15.14
C VAL A 8 -14.51 -19.60 16.11
N THR A 9 -13.59 -20.42 15.60
CA THR A 9 -12.53 -21.07 16.37
C THR A 9 -11.15 -20.57 15.96
N TYR A 10 -10.21 -20.64 16.88
CA TYR A 10 -8.83 -20.19 16.69
C TYR A 10 -7.88 -21.25 17.22
N SER A 11 -6.80 -21.53 16.49
CA SER A 11 -5.72 -22.40 16.93
C SER A 11 -4.39 -21.65 16.84
N TYR A 12 -3.50 -21.94 17.79
CA TYR A 12 -2.21 -21.27 17.93
C TYR A 12 -1.09 -22.31 17.97
N ASP A 13 0.10 -21.94 17.54
CA ASP A 13 1.30 -22.75 17.67
C ASP A 13 1.96 -22.59 19.06
N LEU A 14 3.11 -23.25 19.26
CA LEU A 14 3.85 -23.19 20.52
C LEU A 14 4.50 -21.82 20.82
N LEU A 15 4.48 -20.89 19.85
CA LEU A 15 4.94 -19.52 20.00
C LEU A 15 3.78 -18.53 20.11
N ASP A 16 2.56 -19.02 20.43
CA ASP A 16 1.33 -18.24 20.53
C ASP A 16 0.95 -17.48 19.24
N ARG A 17 1.41 -17.95 18.05
CA ARG A 17 1.04 -17.37 16.77
C ARG A 17 -0.21 -18.06 16.25
N LEU A 18 -1.16 -17.29 15.71
CA LEU A 18 -2.39 -17.81 15.12
C LEU A 18 -2.06 -18.65 13.88
N VAL A 19 -2.37 -19.95 13.88
CA VAL A 19 -2.14 -20.85 12.73
C VAL A 19 -3.41 -21.25 12.02
N GLU A 20 -4.57 -21.09 12.66
CA GLU A 20 -5.86 -21.42 12.05
C GLU A 20 -6.97 -20.56 12.61
N LYS A 21 -7.87 -20.12 11.74
CA LYS A 21 -9.13 -19.49 12.09
C LYS A 21 -10.23 -20.11 11.24
N SER A 22 -11.23 -20.74 11.88
CA SER A 22 -12.32 -21.43 11.19
C SER A 22 -13.67 -20.82 11.55
N TYR A 23 -14.53 -20.75 10.56
CA TYR A 23 -15.89 -20.24 10.64
C TYR A 23 -16.86 -21.39 10.35
N HIS A 24 -17.80 -21.62 11.26
CA HIS A 24 -18.84 -22.64 11.15
C HIS A 24 -20.21 -21.97 11.22
N GLU A 25 -21.02 -22.18 10.21
CA GLU A 25 -22.42 -21.75 10.17
C GLU A 25 -23.28 -22.92 9.73
N THR A 26 -24.31 -23.25 10.52
CA THR A 26 -25.18 -24.39 10.21
C THR A 26 -25.80 -24.28 8.81
N GLY A 27 -25.60 -25.31 7.98
CA GLY A 27 -26.11 -25.38 6.61
C GLY A 27 -25.28 -24.62 5.56
N LYS A 28 -24.11 -24.14 5.94
CA LYS A 28 -23.13 -23.57 5.01
C LYS A 28 -21.80 -24.33 5.05
N PRO A 29 -20.99 -24.27 3.99
CA PRO A 29 -19.63 -24.80 4.01
C PRO A 29 -18.79 -24.19 5.15
N ASP A 30 -17.92 -24.99 5.74
CA ASP A 30 -16.92 -24.51 6.69
C ASP A 30 -15.83 -23.71 5.96
N PHE A 31 -15.55 -22.50 6.45
CA PHE A 31 -14.49 -21.67 5.88
C PHE A 31 -13.32 -21.57 6.86
N THR A 32 -12.12 -21.91 6.39
CA THR A 32 -10.91 -21.90 7.21
C THR A 32 -9.81 -21.07 6.59
N ILE A 33 -9.12 -20.28 7.42
CA ILE A 33 -7.91 -19.54 7.07
C ILE A 33 -6.75 -20.16 7.82
N ARG A 34 -5.73 -20.64 7.09
CA ARG A 34 -4.48 -21.14 7.65
C ARG A 34 -3.35 -20.16 7.48
N TYR A 35 -2.56 -20.01 8.53
CA TYR A 35 -1.43 -19.08 8.60
C TYR A 35 -0.13 -19.88 8.73
N THR A 36 0.87 -19.54 7.93
CA THR A 36 2.20 -20.14 8.04
C THR A 36 3.23 -19.03 8.19
N TYR A 37 4.20 -19.24 9.04
CA TYR A 37 5.24 -18.26 9.37
C TYR A 37 6.62 -18.75 8.94
N ASN A 38 7.51 -17.83 8.62
CA ASN A 38 8.93 -18.13 8.39
C ASN A 38 9.70 -18.25 9.73
N ALA A 39 11.00 -18.49 9.65
CA ALA A 39 11.86 -18.65 10.81
C ALA A 39 11.93 -17.38 11.68
N GLU A 40 11.78 -16.21 11.08
CA GLU A 40 11.73 -14.89 11.73
C GLU A 40 10.36 -14.53 12.30
N SER A 41 9.41 -15.49 12.32
CA SER A 41 8.02 -15.31 12.77
C SER A 41 7.20 -14.31 11.93
N GLN A 42 7.60 -14.03 10.70
CA GLN A 42 6.81 -13.25 9.78
C GLN A 42 5.84 -14.14 9.01
N LEU A 43 4.66 -13.62 8.68
CA LEU A 43 3.65 -14.35 7.93
C LEU A 43 4.16 -14.70 6.53
N ALA A 44 4.40 -16.00 6.26
CA ALA A 44 4.91 -16.47 4.98
C ALA A 44 3.79 -16.86 4.00
N ARG A 45 2.66 -17.36 4.53
CA ARG A 45 1.52 -17.77 3.70
C ARG A 45 0.20 -17.65 4.44
N LEU A 46 -0.83 -17.28 3.70
CA LEU A 46 -2.24 -17.50 4.02
C LEU A 46 -2.81 -18.51 3.04
N ARG A 47 -3.64 -19.45 3.52
CA ARG A 47 -4.42 -20.34 2.68
C ARG A 47 -5.88 -20.28 3.11
N TYR A 48 -6.76 -20.16 2.13
CA TYR A 48 -8.20 -20.16 2.30
C TYR A 48 -8.74 -21.50 1.87
N GLU A 49 -9.56 -22.10 2.72
CA GLU A 49 -10.16 -23.42 2.49
C GLU A 49 -11.68 -23.31 2.70
N GLU A 50 -12.44 -23.99 1.85
CA GLU A 50 -13.87 -24.21 1.99
C GLU A 50 -14.10 -25.73 2.02
N ASP A 51 -14.75 -26.25 3.09
CA ASP A 51 -14.91 -27.68 3.37
C ASP A 51 -13.60 -28.50 3.26
N GLY A 52 -12.46 -27.88 3.62
CA GLY A 52 -11.14 -28.48 3.58
C GLY A 52 -10.41 -28.40 2.23
N GLU A 53 -11.09 -27.96 1.18
CA GLU A 53 -10.48 -27.75 -0.14
C GLU A 53 -9.92 -26.33 -0.25
N THR A 54 -8.73 -26.19 -0.85
CA THR A 54 -8.11 -24.87 -1.05
C THR A 54 -8.86 -24.07 -2.11
N VAL A 55 -9.34 -22.88 -1.77
CA VAL A 55 -10.00 -21.95 -2.70
C VAL A 55 -9.11 -20.78 -3.10
N GLY A 56 -7.96 -20.64 -2.48
CA GLY A 56 -6.95 -19.63 -2.83
C GLY A 56 -5.88 -19.49 -1.76
N SER A 57 -4.81 -18.77 -2.09
CA SER A 57 -3.73 -18.50 -1.12
C SER A 57 -2.96 -17.24 -1.43
N TYR A 58 -2.23 -16.74 -0.42
CA TYR A 58 -1.24 -15.67 -0.54
C TYR A 58 0.10 -16.17 -0.03
N ALA A 59 1.17 -15.84 -0.72
CA ALA A 59 2.55 -16.01 -0.24
C ALA A 59 3.19 -14.62 -0.07
N PHE A 60 4.03 -14.49 0.96
CA PHE A 60 4.73 -13.26 1.33
C PHE A 60 6.23 -13.50 1.41
N GLU A 61 7.02 -12.62 0.83
CA GLU A 61 8.47 -12.67 0.86
C GLU A 61 9.02 -11.38 1.47
N TYR A 62 10.08 -11.52 2.24
CA TYR A 62 10.70 -10.42 2.97
C TYR A 62 12.18 -10.34 2.66
N ASP A 63 12.75 -9.15 2.73
CA ASP A 63 14.19 -8.98 2.64
C ASP A 63 14.89 -9.23 3.99
N SER A 64 16.22 -9.12 4.00
CA SER A 64 17.04 -9.34 5.20
C SER A 64 16.79 -8.33 6.32
N LEU A 65 16.11 -7.22 6.06
CA LEU A 65 15.68 -6.23 7.05
C LEU A 65 14.26 -6.47 7.56
N GLY A 66 13.60 -7.54 7.09
CA GLY A 66 12.24 -7.90 7.47
C GLY A 66 11.14 -7.11 6.75
N ARG A 67 11.47 -6.37 5.68
CA ARG A 67 10.50 -5.60 4.91
C ARG A 67 9.84 -6.49 3.87
N LEU A 68 8.53 -6.34 3.69
CA LEU A 68 7.78 -7.07 2.65
C LEU A 68 8.24 -6.62 1.27
N ILE A 69 8.83 -7.53 0.47
CA ILE A 69 9.28 -7.25 -0.89
C ILE A 69 8.35 -7.83 -1.96
N ARG A 70 7.57 -8.87 -1.62
CA ARG A 70 6.63 -9.47 -2.56
C ARG A 70 5.43 -10.08 -1.84
N SER A 71 4.25 -9.91 -2.43
CA SER A 71 3.07 -10.71 -2.14
C SER A 71 2.53 -11.33 -3.43
N THR A 72 2.12 -12.60 -3.36
CA THR A 72 1.61 -13.34 -4.51
C THR A 72 0.28 -13.98 -4.13
N ALA A 73 -0.79 -13.64 -4.86
CA ALA A 73 -2.08 -14.31 -4.78
C ALA A 73 -2.15 -15.45 -5.78
N MET A 74 -2.73 -16.56 -5.36
CA MET A 74 -2.89 -17.77 -6.16
C MET A 74 -4.33 -18.29 -6.04
N ASP A 75 -4.86 -18.82 -7.12
CA ASP A 75 -6.16 -19.50 -7.15
C ASP A 75 -6.10 -20.89 -6.50
N GLU A 76 -7.20 -21.62 -6.58
CA GLU A 76 -7.35 -22.99 -6.07
C GLU A 76 -6.37 -24.00 -6.75
N ASN A 77 -5.95 -23.75 -7.99
CA ASN A 77 -5.02 -24.58 -8.74
C ASN A 77 -3.55 -24.21 -8.50
N GLY A 78 -3.29 -23.16 -7.68
CA GLY A 78 -1.96 -22.64 -7.44
C GLY A 78 -1.43 -21.72 -8.55
N SER A 79 -2.29 -21.34 -9.51
CA SER A 79 -1.91 -20.37 -10.55
C SER A 79 -1.87 -18.96 -9.98
N VAL A 80 -0.84 -18.20 -10.34
CA VAL A 80 -0.69 -16.81 -9.87
C VAL A 80 -1.74 -15.94 -10.54
N THR A 81 -2.59 -15.33 -9.73
CA THR A 81 -3.63 -14.38 -10.15
C THR A 81 -3.18 -12.94 -10.02
N GLN A 82 -2.41 -12.64 -8.98
CA GLN A 82 -1.85 -11.31 -8.73
C GLN A 82 -0.48 -11.41 -8.07
N ARG A 83 0.40 -10.48 -8.40
CA ARG A 83 1.68 -10.26 -7.71
C ARG A 83 1.87 -8.78 -7.43
N THR A 84 2.32 -8.46 -6.23
CA THR A 84 2.75 -7.10 -5.85
C THR A 84 4.20 -7.16 -5.41
N GLU A 85 5.02 -6.24 -5.89
CA GLU A 85 6.43 -6.12 -5.52
C GLU A 85 6.69 -4.72 -4.96
N HIS A 86 7.55 -4.63 -3.95
CA HIS A 86 7.95 -3.39 -3.30
C HIS A 86 9.46 -3.22 -3.38
N LEU A 87 9.88 -2.01 -3.69
CA LEU A 87 11.28 -1.59 -3.71
C LEU A 87 11.48 -0.53 -2.62
N TYR A 88 12.62 -0.61 -1.95
CA TYR A 88 12.96 0.32 -0.89
C TYR A 88 14.28 1.01 -1.19
N ASP A 89 14.43 2.25 -0.75
CA ASP A 89 15.70 2.97 -0.81
C ASP A 89 16.60 2.66 0.39
N ALA A 90 17.79 3.26 0.41
CA ALA A 90 18.77 3.10 1.49
C ALA A 90 18.30 3.65 2.85
N PHE A 91 17.23 4.47 2.87
CA PHE A 91 16.62 5.04 4.07
C PHE A 91 15.37 4.28 4.53
N ASN A 92 15.13 3.07 4.01
CA ASN A 92 13.96 2.23 4.30
C ASN A 92 12.61 2.82 3.85
N ARG A 93 12.60 3.78 2.92
CA ARG A 93 11.39 4.34 2.34
C ARG A 93 11.02 3.55 1.08
N LEU A 94 9.73 3.42 0.80
CA LEU A 94 9.25 2.79 -0.42
C LEU A 94 9.69 3.63 -1.63
N SER A 95 10.57 3.10 -2.48
CA SER A 95 11.09 3.79 -3.69
C SER A 95 10.37 3.37 -4.97
N GLY A 96 9.57 2.32 -4.91
CA GLY A 96 8.74 1.86 -6.01
C GLY A 96 7.89 0.68 -5.62
N GLN A 97 6.85 0.48 -6.40
CA GLN A 97 6.03 -0.72 -6.34
C GLN A 97 5.56 -1.12 -7.73
N SER A 98 5.31 -2.40 -7.92
CA SER A 98 4.63 -2.91 -9.10
C SER A 98 3.57 -3.92 -8.70
N TRP A 99 2.53 -4.03 -9.51
CA TRP A 99 1.53 -5.07 -9.38
C TRP A 99 1.20 -5.64 -10.74
N THR A 100 1.20 -6.96 -10.82
CA THR A 100 0.86 -7.72 -12.00
C THR A 100 -0.48 -8.40 -11.77
N LEU A 101 -1.41 -8.22 -12.69
CA LEU A 101 -2.73 -8.82 -12.71
C LEU A 101 -2.88 -9.54 -14.05
N GLY A 102 -2.87 -10.88 -14.03
CA GLY A 102 -2.79 -11.67 -15.25
C GLY A 102 -1.54 -11.33 -16.05
N ALA A 103 -1.71 -10.88 -17.30
CA ALA A 103 -0.61 -10.50 -18.20
C ALA A 103 -0.20 -9.02 -18.11
N GLN A 104 -0.90 -8.21 -17.34
CA GLN A 104 -0.66 -6.78 -17.25
C GLN A 104 0.13 -6.41 -16.00
N THR A 105 1.14 -5.57 -16.15
CA THR A 105 1.95 -5.05 -15.06
C THR A 105 1.85 -3.53 -15.02
N TYR A 106 1.57 -3.02 -13.83
CA TYR A 106 1.57 -1.61 -13.49
C TYR A 106 2.73 -1.35 -12.54
N SER A 107 3.35 -0.19 -12.62
CA SER A 107 4.39 0.18 -11.67
C SER A 107 4.41 1.67 -11.40
N GLU A 108 4.90 2.01 -10.21
CA GLU A 108 5.11 3.37 -9.74
C GLU A 108 6.48 3.50 -9.10
N ARG A 109 7.06 4.68 -9.21
CA ARG A 109 8.30 5.07 -8.55
C ARG A 109 8.07 6.30 -7.69
N TYR A 110 8.75 6.35 -6.57
CA TYR A 110 8.67 7.42 -5.59
C TYR A 110 10.04 8.08 -5.44
N ALA A 111 10.07 9.40 -5.47
CA ALA A 111 11.27 10.17 -5.18
C ALA A 111 11.07 11.04 -3.94
N TYR A 112 12.15 11.24 -3.21
CA TYR A 112 12.15 11.97 -1.96
C TYR A 112 13.18 13.08 -1.98
N SER A 113 13.00 14.09 -1.13
CA SER A 113 14.01 15.12 -0.92
C SER A 113 15.16 14.53 -0.10
N ASP A 114 16.35 14.44 -0.72
CA ASP A 114 17.57 13.88 -0.13
C ASP A 114 18.69 14.93 -0.10
N GLY A 115 19.79 14.62 0.61
CA GLY A 115 20.98 15.46 0.76
C GLY A 115 21.02 16.23 2.08
N GLU A 116 22.04 17.08 2.26
CA GLU A 116 22.31 17.80 3.53
C GLU A 116 21.14 18.67 4.02
N LYS A 117 20.23 19.07 3.13
CA LYS A 117 19.02 19.85 3.44
C LYS A 117 17.72 19.10 3.17
N GLY A 118 17.82 17.85 2.72
CA GLY A 118 16.66 16.99 2.47
C GLY A 118 16.03 16.55 3.78
N ASP A 119 14.69 16.52 3.80
CA ASP A 119 13.90 16.17 4.99
C ASP A 119 13.18 14.84 4.84
N GLY A 120 13.45 14.12 3.73
CA GLY A 120 12.79 12.87 3.41
C GLY A 120 11.35 13.03 2.91
N SER A 121 10.89 14.24 2.62
CA SER A 121 9.55 14.47 2.07
C SER A 121 9.41 13.86 0.67
N LEU A 122 8.26 13.27 0.37
CA LEU A 122 7.95 12.73 -0.96
C LEU A 122 7.86 13.88 -1.98
N THR A 123 8.73 13.87 -2.99
CA THR A 123 8.79 14.93 -4.01
C THR A 123 8.07 14.57 -5.31
N SER A 124 8.01 13.28 -5.64
CA SER A 124 7.23 12.84 -6.79
C SER A 124 6.80 11.36 -6.72
N MET A 125 5.74 11.06 -7.47
CA MET A 125 5.30 9.72 -7.84
C MET A 125 5.24 9.67 -9.37
N THR A 126 5.77 8.62 -9.98
CA THR A 126 5.78 8.47 -11.45
C THR A 126 5.33 7.07 -11.82
N ALA A 127 4.28 6.97 -12.63
CA ALA A 127 3.80 5.71 -13.18
C ALA A 127 4.65 5.27 -14.39
N ALA A 128 4.63 3.99 -14.73
CA ALA A 128 5.32 3.45 -15.91
C ALA A 128 4.84 4.08 -17.23
N THR A 129 3.61 4.59 -17.28
CA THR A 129 3.04 5.34 -18.41
C THR A 129 3.72 6.70 -18.66
N GLY A 130 4.51 7.18 -17.68
CA GLY A 130 5.09 8.52 -17.69
C GLY A 130 4.22 9.59 -17.02
N ASP A 131 3.01 9.23 -16.56
CA ASP A 131 2.18 10.11 -15.76
C ASP A 131 2.82 10.34 -14.40
N SER A 132 2.73 11.55 -13.87
CA SER A 132 3.40 11.88 -12.62
C SER A 132 2.65 12.89 -11.77
N LEU A 133 2.87 12.78 -10.45
CA LEU A 133 2.54 13.77 -9.46
C LEU A 133 3.83 14.33 -8.87
N SER A 134 3.92 15.66 -8.73
CA SER A 134 5.01 16.32 -8.02
C SER A 134 4.46 17.11 -6.85
N PHE A 135 5.18 17.08 -5.74
CA PHE A 135 4.80 17.68 -4.47
C PHE A 135 5.81 18.76 -4.09
N GLY A 136 5.33 19.96 -3.79
CA GLY A 136 6.13 21.04 -3.24
C GLY A 136 5.74 21.31 -1.80
N TYR A 137 6.70 21.81 -1.01
CA TYR A 137 6.53 22.09 0.42
C TYR A 137 7.03 23.49 0.73
N ASP A 138 6.44 24.12 1.74
CA ASP A 138 6.91 25.39 2.26
C ASP A 138 8.08 25.21 3.26
N ALA A 139 8.60 26.30 3.78
CA ALA A 139 9.70 26.29 4.75
C ALA A 139 9.36 25.54 6.07
N LEU A 140 8.08 25.38 6.38
CA LEU A 140 7.57 24.64 7.54
C LEU A 140 7.21 23.19 7.20
N LYS A 141 7.61 22.68 6.02
CA LYS A 141 7.34 21.32 5.52
C LYS A 141 5.87 21.00 5.30
N ARG A 142 5.03 22.01 5.12
CA ARG A 142 3.62 21.84 4.76
C ARG A 142 3.49 21.77 3.24
N LEU A 143 2.66 20.86 2.73
CA LEU A 143 2.42 20.69 1.29
C LEU A 143 1.85 22.00 0.71
N ASN A 144 2.60 22.68 -0.16
CA ASN A 144 2.17 23.93 -0.75
C ASN A 144 1.87 23.85 -2.27
N ARG A 145 2.22 22.73 -2.91
CA ARG A 145 1.93 22.54 -4.35
C ARG A 145 1.75 21.07 -4.68
N VAL A 146 0.80 20.78 -5.57
CA VAL A 146 0.67 19.50 -6.26
C VAL A 146 0.56 19.79 -7.75
N THR A 147 1.39 19.13 -8.56
CA THR A 147 1.33 19.20 -10.02
C THR A 147 1.16 17.81 -10.57
N ALA A 148 0.11 17.60 -11.38
CA ALA A 148 -0.09 16.37 -12.13
C ALA A 148 0.27 16.57 -13.59
N LYS A 149 0.96 15.59 -14.17
CA LYS A 149 1.33 15.57 -15.59
C LYS A 149 0.91 14.26 -16.24
N SER A 150 0.53 14.35 -17.51
CA SER A 150 0.43 13.19 -18.40
C SER A 150 1.51 13.35 -19.49
N GLY A 151 2.53 12.49 -19.43
CA GLY A 151 3.76 12.70 -20.18
C GLY A 151 4.41 14.05 -19.85
N SER A 152 4.59 14.93 -20.85
CA SER A 152 5.13 16.28 -20.67
C SER A 152 4.07 17.34 -20.34
N SER A 153 2.78 17.06 -20.52
CA SER A 153 1.69 18.01 -20.37
C SER A 153 1.23 18.13 -18.91
N ILE A 154 1.10 19.37 -18.41
CA ILE A 154 0.52 19.61 -17.08
C ILE A 154 -1.01 19.54 -17.22
N ILE A 155 -1.62 18.59 -16.52
CA ILE A 155 -3.08 18.41 -16.48
C ILE A 155 -3.73 19.05 -15.24
N LEU A 156 -2.95 19.21 -14.16
CA LEU A 156 -3.41 19.86 -12.93
C LEU A 156 -2.24 20.54 -12.23
N ASN A 157 -2.46 21.77 -11.77
CA ASN A 157 -1.54 22.46 -10.87
C ASN A 157 -2.34 23.11 -9.74
N THR A 158 -2.11 22.68 -8.50
CA THR A 158 -2.78 23.18 -7.31
C THR A 158 -1.76 23.79 -6.36
N ALA A 159 -2.01 25.00 -5.89
CA ALA A 159 -1.20 25.65 -4.87
C ALA A 159 -2.02 25.85 -3.58
N TYR A 160 -1.35 25.67 -2.44
CA TYR A 160 -1.90 25.88 -1.11
C TYR A 160 -1.12 26.99 -0.41
N ALA A 161 -1.81 27.95 0.19
CA ALA A 161 -1.23 28.91 1.12
C ALA A 161 -1.79 28.64 2.53
N TYR A 162 -0.97 28.88 3.53
CA TYR A 162 -1.34 28.67 4.92
C TYR A 162 -1.27 30.00 5.66
N ARG A 163 -2.33 30.32 6.39
CA ARG A 163 -2.29 31.46 7.30
C ARG A 163 -1.59 31.03 8.58
N ASP A 164 -0.54 31.71 8.94
CA ASP A 164 0.07 31.60 10.25
C ASP A 164 -0.83 32.34 11.26
N VAL A 165 -1.70 31.60 11.95
CA VAL A 165 -2.47 32.17 13.05
C VAL A 165 -1.56 32.31 14.24
N SER A 166 -1.03 33.51 14.45
CA SER A 166 -0.08 33.85 15.52
C SER A 166 -0.67 33.90 16.93
N TRP A 167 -1.86 33.42 17.18
CA TRP A 167 -2.47 33.36 18.51
C TRP A 167 -3.40 32.16 18.68
N ASN A 168 -2.96 31.16 19.41
CA ASN A 168 -3.67 30.01 19.95
C ASN A 168 -3.78 28.73 19.10
N ARG A 169 -2.95 27.74 19.50
CA ARG A 169 -3.11 26.29 19.28
C ARG A 169 -3.20 25.78 17.85
N GLY A 170 -2.05 25.60 17.19
CA GLY A 170 -1.73 24.32 16.54
C GLY A 170 -2.53 23.87 15.30
N SER A 171 -3.40 24.68 14.71
CA SER A 171 -4.06 24.32 13.46
C SER A 171 -3.77 25.36 12.38
N ALA A 172 -2.83 25.03 11.48
CA ALA A 172 -2.67 25.78 10.25
C ALA A 172 -3.91 25.56 9.37
N GLN A 173 -4.72 26.61 9.17
CA GLN A 173 -5.81 26.54 8.20
C GLN A 173 -5.29 26.83 6.79
N VAL A 174 -5.72 26.01 5.81
CA VAL A 174 -5.50 26.32 4.40
C VAL A 174 -6.33 27.55 4.04
N GLU A 175 -5.67 28.65 3.72
CA GLU A 175 -6.33 29.93 3.42
C GLU A 175 -6.65 30.08 1.93
N PHE A 176 -5.91 29.43 1.06
CA PHE A 176 -6.08 29.61 -0.38
C PHE A 176 -5.78 28.33 -1.17
N ARG A 177 -6.68 28.01 -2.10
CA ARG A 177 -6.52 26.92 -3.07
C ARG A 177 -6.68 27.49 -4.46
N ASN A 178 -5.60 27.56 -5.24
CA ASN A 178 -5.66 27.89 -6.65
C ASN A 178 -5.53 26.60 -7.47
N VAL A 179 -6.59 26.24 -8.19
CA VAL A 179 -6.59 25.08 -9.09
C VAL A 179 -6.54 25.62 -10.51
N ARG A 180 -5.46 25.34 -11.24
CA ARG A 180 -5.40 25.53 -12.68
C ARG A 180 -5.50 24.16 -13.34
N LEU A 181 -6.55 23.94 -14.10
CA LEU A 181 -6.60 22.87 -15.07
C LEU A 181 -5.67 23.26 -16.22
N GLY A 182 -4.83 22.35 -16.69
CA GLY A 182 -4.01 22.58 -17.87
C GLY A 182 -4.94 22.88 -19.04
N SER A 183 -4.78 24.04 -19.67
CA SER A 183 -5.38 24.27 -20.98
C SER A 183 -4.44 23.61 -21.99
N ASP A 184 -4.96 22.72 -22.83
CA ASP A 184 -4.32 22.43 -24.12
C ASP A 184 -4.22 23.72 -24.88
N SER A 185 -3.04 24.34 -24.86
CA SER A 185 -2.69 25.33 -25.88
C SER A 185 -2.18 24.54 -27.07
N GLY A 186 -3.09 24.30 -28.03
CA GLY A 186 -2.76 23.83 -29.38
C GLY A 186 -1.81 24.77 -30.07
#